data_2b751defcf10bdb7ff85d154f0a507a5
#
_entry.id   2b751defcf10bdb7ff85d154f0a507a5
#
_cell.length_a   1.000
_cell.length_b   1.000
_cell.length_c   1.000
_cell.angle_alpha   90.00
_cell.angle_beta   90.00
_cell.angle_gamma   90.00
#
_symmetry.space_group_name_H-M   'P 1'
#
loop_
_entity.id
_entity.type
_entity.pdbx_description
1 polymer ?
#
loop_
_entity_poly.entity_id
_entity_poly.type
_entity_poly.pdbx_seq_one_letter_code
_entity_poly.pdbx_strand_id
1 'polypeptide(L)'
;MDNPYSKQFPSLMKGKKIMYVHGFLSSAQSGTVKMLQELMPKASVIAEDIPVHPEEAMQMLRKMADNEQPDLIIGTSMGGMYTEMLHGFDRILVNPAFAMGDTMSSMTGHQEFQNPRKDGVQDLMVTKGLIKEYKDITTLCFANIDTEERERVYGLFGDNDPVVHTFDLFRQHYPNAIYFHGEHRLIDKVALHYLIPVIQWIDDRQNGTERPIVYLHFDALHDSFGKPLSSMHKAYELLLEHYQVYIVAPVPTNNHAYTEEVQHWTEEFFSTPAYNHVIFTNQNNLLYGDYFIDPKPHPDFMGTTIAFGSDEFKTWEEVITFFERLGGQ
;
A
#
# COMPACT_ATOMS: atom_id res chain seq x y z
N MET A 1 -4.52 9.46 -26.47
CA MET A 1 -5.40 9.66 -25.31
C MET A 1 -4.49 9.62 -24.11
N ASP A 2 -4.36 10.73 -23.41
CA ASP A 2 -3.53 10.77 -22.22
C ASP A 2 -4.16 9.82 -21.19
N ASN A 3 -3.38 8.90 -20.69
CA ASN A 3 -3.80 7.99 -19.64
C ASN A 3 -4.09 8.84 -18.38
N PRO A 4 -5.32 8.91 -17.86
CA PRO A 4 -5.62 9.70 -16.67
C PRO A 4 -4.87 9.20 -15.41
N TYR A 5 -4.23 8.03 -15.50
CA TYR A 5 -3.37 7.46 -14.46
C TYR A 5 -1.87 7.74 -14.68
N SER A 6 -1.50 8.65 -15.58
CA SER A 6 -0.11 9.01 -15.86
C SER A 6 0.49 9.98 -14.84
N LYS A 7 -0.08 10.08 -13.63
CA LYS A 7 0.52 10.87 -12.55
C LYS A 7 1.90 10.31 -12.22
N GLN A 8 2.91 11.18 -12.24
CA GLN A 8 4.29 10.84 -11.90
C GLN A 8 4.66 11.42 -10.56
N PHE A 9 5.49 10.69 -9.82
CA PHE A 9 6.02 11.08 -8.51
C PHE A 9 7.55 11.20 -8.59
N PRO A 10 8.08 12.26 -9.24
CA PRO A 10 9.51 12.36 -9.56
C PRO A 10 10.41 12.59 -8.34
N SER A 11 9.85 12.97 -7.20
CA SER A 11 10.58 13.10 -5.94
C SER A 11 10.56 11.82 -5.10
N LEU A 12 9.58 10.93 -5.32
CA LEU A 12 9.41 9.70 -4.57
C LEU A 12 10.52 8.71 -4.91
N MET A 13 11.16 8.14 -3.91
CA MET A 13 12.30 7.21 -4.04
C MET A 13 13.42 7.75 -4.95
N LYS A 14 13.58 9.07 -5.03
CA LYS A 14 14.57 9.71 -5.91
C LYS A 14 15.99 9.28 -5.55
N GLY A 15 16.69 8.69 -6.54
CA GLY A 15 18.06 8.20 -6.39
C GLY A 15 18.16 6.87 -5.62
N LYS A 16 17.04 6.31 -5.18
CA LYS A 16 16.93 5.03 -4.49
C LYS A 16 16.66 3.88 -5.46
N LYS A 17 16.86 2.66 -4.98
CA LYS A 17 16.72 1.43 -5.76
C LYS A 17 15.54 0.61 -5.25
N ILE A 18 14.64 0.25 -6.16
CA ILE A 18 13.49 -0.62 -5.90
C ILE A 18 13.74 -1.95 -6.60
N MET A 19 13.77 -3.05 -5.85
CA MET A 19 13.81 -4.40 -6.39
C MET A 19 12.38 -4.93 -6.53
N TYR A 20 11.99 -5.31 -7.74
CA TYR A 20 10.68 -5.90 -7.98
C TYR A 20 10.78 -7.41 -8.20
N VAL A 21 9.97 -8.18 -7.48
CA VAL A 21 9.89 -9.64 -7.51
C VAL A 21 8.55 -10.07 -8.10
N HIS A 22 8.57 -10.57 -9.33
CA HIS A 22 7.36 -10.87 -10.09
C HIS A 22 6.62 -12.14 -9.63
N GLY A 23 5.33 -12.24 -9.97
CA GLY A 23 4.49 -13.40 -9.68
C GLY A 23 4.74 -14.58 -10.62
N PHE A 24 4.04 -15.71 -10.36
CA PHE A 24 4.09 -16.92 -11.17
C PHE A 24 3.66 -16.65 -12.61
N LEU A 25 4.32 -17.27 -13.56
CA LEU A 25 4.14 -17.09 -15.02
C LEU A 25 4.37 -15.66 -15.54
N SER A 26 4.96 -14.80 -14.74
CA SER A 26 5.36 -13.45 -15.15
C SER A 26 6.87 -13.37 -15.42
N SER A 27 7.42 -12.17 -15.63
CA SER A 27 8.84 -11.95 -15.89
C SER A 27 9.31 -10.57 -15.43
N ALA A 28 10.61 -10.32 -15.53
CA ALA A 28 11.23 -9.01 -15.34
C ALA A 28 10.75 -7.96 -16.37
N GLN A 29 10.11 -8.35 -17.45
CA GLN A 29 9.55 -7.47 -18.48
C GLN A 29 8.04 -7.26 -18.33
N SER A 30 7.50 -7.53 -17.14
CA SER A 30 6.07 -7.35 -16.85
C SER A 30 5.63 -5.88 -16.90
N GLY A 31 4.32 -5.68 -17.15
CA GLY A 31 3.72 -4.36 -17.10
C GLY A 31 3.90 -3.64 -15.76
N THR A 32 4.00 -4.39 -14.65
CA THR A 32 4.23 -3.82 -13.31
C THR A 32 5.60 -3.14 -13.19
N VAL A 33 6.65 -3.73 -13.75
CA VAL A 33 7.99 -3.09 -13.78
C VAL A 33 7.93 -1.76 -14.51
N LYS A 34 7.30 -1.75 -15.70
CA LYS A 34 7.11 -0.54 -16.49
C LYS A 34 6.29 0.51 -15.74
N MET A 35 5.19 0.11 -15.12
CA MET A 35 4.34 0.99 -14.31
C MET A 35 5.14 1.64 -13.17
N LEU A 36 5.92 0.87 -12.40
CA LEU A 36 6.74 1.42 -11.31
C LEU A 36 7.78 2.43 -11.82
N GLN A 37 8.41 2.14 -12.97
CA GLN A 37 9.37 3.06 -13.61
C GLN A 37 8.69 4.37 -14.08
N GLU A 38 7.46 4.28 -14.62
CA GLU A 38 6.69 5.44 -15.06
C GLU A 38 6.19 6.29 -13.89
N LEU A 39 5.73 5.64 -12.80
CA LEU A 39 5.27 6.34 -11.60
C LEU A 39 6.41 7.05 -10.87
N MET A 40 7.59 6.44 -10.80
CA MET A 40 8.75 6.94 -10.05
C MET A 40 9.97 7.10 -10.98
N PRO A 41 9.96 8.09 -11.90
CA PRO A 41 10.95 8.17 -12.99
C PRO A 41 12.38 8.48 -12.53
N LYS A 42 12.59 8.85 -11.26
CA LYS A 42 13.91 9.11 -10.67
C LYS A 42 14.36 8.02 -9.68
N ALA A 43 13.57 6.97 -9.50
CA ALA A 43 13.98 5.74 -8.84
C ALA A 43 14.60 4.77 -9.85
N SER A 44 15.47 3.87 -9.37
CA SER A 44 15.99 2.76 -10.16
C SER A 44 15.20 1.49 -9.86
N VAL A 45 14.35 1.05 -10.79
CA VAL A 45 13.60 -0.20 -10.64
C VAL A 45 14.36 -1.34 -11.29
N ILE A 46 14.76 -2.33 -10.50
CA ILE A 46 15.48 -3.53 -10.94
C ILE A 46 14.59 -4.76 -10.80
N ALA A 47 14.66 -5.66 -11.79
CA ALA A 47 13.96 -6.92 -11.80
C ALA A 47 14.71 -7.95 -12.64
N GLU A 48 14.70 -9.20 -12.20
CA GLU A 48 15.25 -10.35 -12.94
C GLU A 48 14.20 -11.44 -13.08
N ASP A 49 14.37 -12.29 -14.10
CA ASP A 49 13.52 -13.44 -14.32
C ASP A 49 13.77 -14.49 -13.26
N ILE A 50 12.76 -14.78 -12.44
CA ILE A 50 12.87 -15.72 -11.33
C ILE A 50 12.97 -17.13 -11.86
N PRO A 51 13.95 -17.96 -11.41
CA PRO A 51 14.00 -19.39 -11.71
C PRO A 51 12.70 -20.12 -11.35
N VAL A 52 12.40 -21.18 -12.08
CA VAL A 52 11.19 -21.98 -11.88
C VAL A 52 11.27 -22.77 -10.55
N HIS A 53 12.45 -23.29 -10.21
CA HIS A 53 12.68 -24.03 -8.98
C HIS A 53 12.84 -23.09 -7.79
N PRO A 54 12.05 -23.24 -6.71
CA PRO A 54 11.97 -22.25 -5.65
C PRO A 54 13.27 -22.07 -4.84
N GLU A 55 14.07 -23.11 -4.70
CA GLU A 55 15.38 -23.00 -4.02
C GLU A 55 16.36 -22.16 -4.84
N GLU A 56 16.44 -22.39 -6.14
CA GLU A 56 17.27 -21.60 -7.06
C GLU A 56 16.77 -20.15 -7.11
N ALA A 57 15.46 -19.95 -7.14
CA ALA A 57 14.82 -18.65 -7.10
C ALA A 57 15.22 -17.89 -5.83
N MET A 58 15.13 -18.51 -4.67
CA MET A 58 15.47 -17.89 -3.40
C MET A 58 16.97 -17.56 -3.29
N GLN A 59 17.85 -18.45 -3.77
CA GLN A 59 19.30 -18.20 -3.83
C GLN A 59 19.61 -16.99 -4.73
N MET A 60 18.99 -16.93 -5.91
CA MET A 60 19.17 -15.81 -6.84
C MET A 60 18.67 -14.49 -6.25
N LEU A 61 17.49 -14.49 -5.65
CA LEU A 61 16.89 -13.28 -5.06
C LEU A 61 17.70 -12.76 -3.86
N ARG A 62 18.19 -13.64 -2.98
CA ARG A 62 19.11 -13.26 -1.88
C ARG A 62 20.39 -12.65 -2.43
N LYS A 63 21.03 -13.30 -3.38
CA LYS A 63 22.25 -12.78 -4.02
C LYS A 63 22.00 -11.42 -4.69
N MET A 64 20.85 -11.23 -5.34
CA MET A 64 20.48 -9.97 -5.95
C MET A 64 20.27 -8.88 -4.89
N ALA A 65 19.56 -9.17 -3.81
CA ALA A 65 19.34 -8.24 -2.70
C ALA A 65 20.67 -7.86 -2.02
N ASP A 66 21.54 -8.84 -1.77
CA ASP A 66 22.86 -8.60 -1.16
C ASP A 66 23.79 -7.76 -2.04
N ASN A 67 23.78 -7.98 -3.35
CA ASN A 67 24.63 -7.24 -4.29
C ASN A 67 24.11 -5.83 -4.58
N GLU A 68 22.80 -5.71 -4.75
CA GLU A 68 22.16 -4.47 -5.19
C GLU A 68 21.79 -3.55 -4.03
N GLN A 69 21.67 -4.09 -2.81
CA GLN A 69 21.26 -3.35 -1.61
C GLN A 69 20.06 -2.43 -1.88
N PRO A 70 18.90 -2.97 -2.29
CA PRO A 70 17.74 -2.14 -2.61
C PRO A 70 17.21 -1.42 -1.36
N ASP A 71 16.76 -0.19 -1.56
CA ASP A 71 16.09 0.60 -0.51
C ASP A 71 14.68 0.09 -0.23
N LEU A 72 14.07 -0.61 -1.20
CA LEU A 72 12.73 -1.20 -1.10
C LEU A 72 12.63 -2.45 -1.97
N ILE A 73 12.00 -3.51 -1.46
CA ILE A 73 11.63 -4.69 -2.25
C ILE A 73 10.11 -4.76 -2.36
N ILE A 74 9.60 -4.88 -3.58
CA ILE A 74 8.16 -5.04 -3.85
C ILE A 74 7.94 -6.40 -4.51
N GLY A 75 7.12 -7.25 -3.91
CA GLY A 75 6.77 -8.56 -4.46
C GLY A 75 5.27 -8.72 -4.67
N THR A 76 4.88 -9.36 -5.79
CA THR A 76 3.47 -9.64 -6.09
C THR A 76 3.22 -11.13 -6.18
N SER A 77 2.12 -11.62 -5.57
CA SER A 77 1.71 -13.03 -5.62
C SER A 77 2.83 -13.98 -5.14
N MET A 78 3.31 -14.91 -5.97
CA MET A 78 4.48 -15.75 -5.70
C MET A 78 5.72 -14.90 -5.35
N GLY A 79 5.93 -13.79 -6.05
CA GLY A 79 7.00 -12.84 -5.73
C GLY A 79 6.85 -12.22 -4.34
N GLY A 80 5.60 -12.00 -3.87
CA GLY A 80 5.33 -11.57 -2.50
C GLY A 80 5.73 -12.62 -1.46
N MET A 81 5.50 -13.89 -1.74
CA MET A 81 5.97 -15.01 -0.90
C MET A 81 7.51 -14.99 -0.77
N TYR A 82 8.23 -14.85 -1.87
CA TYR A 82 9.70 -14.76 -1.82
C TYR A 82 10.19 -13.50 -1.11
N THR A 83 9.53 -12.36 -1.36
CA THR A 83 9.88 -11.07 -0.75
C THR A 83 9.74 -11.13 0.77
N GLU A 84 8.76 -11.87 1.29
CA GLU A 84 8.61 -12.08 2.73
C GLU A 84 9.90 -12.65 3.36
N MET A 85 10.56 -13.59 2.69
CA MET A 85 11.76 -14.28 3.18
C MET A 85 13.08 -13.50 2.96
N LEU A 86 13.03 -12.28 2.39
CA LEU A 86 14.17 -11.40 2.18
C LEU A 86 14.31 -10.39 3.34
N HIS A 87 14.82 -10.85 4.47
CA HIS A 87 14.93 -10.05 5.69
C HIS A 87 15.97 -8.92 5.59
N GLY A 88 15.83 -7.92 6.46
CA GLY A 88 16.74 -6.77 6.54
C GLY A 88 16.42 -5.61 5.60
N PHE A 89 15.37 -5.70 4.80
CA PHE A 89 14.95 -4.67 3.85
C PHE A 89 13.53 -4.18 4.14
N ASP A 90 13.21 -2.95 3.74
CA ASP A 90 11.83 -2.50 3.65
C ASP A 90 11.11 -3.23 2.52
N ARG A 91 9.92 -3.76 2.80
CA ARG A 91 9.23 -4.67 1.87
C ARG A 91 7.75 -4.36 1.76
N ILE A 92 7.23 -4.43 0.53
CA ILE A 92 5.80 -4.40 0.26
C ILE A 92 5.40 -5.67 -0.48
N LEU A 93 4.45 -6.39 0.08
CA LEU A 93 3.92 -7.61 -0.46
C LEU A 93 2.49 -7.38 -0.96
N VAL A 94 2.24 -7.60 -2.24
CA VAL A 94 0.90 -7.43 -2.83
C VAL A 94 0.32 -8.79 -3.15
N ASN A 95 -0.79 -9.12 -2.51
CA ASN A 95 -1.47 -10.43 -2.62
C ASN A 95 -0.49 -11.61 -2.54
N PRO A 96 0.34 -11.71 -1.48
CA PRO A 96 1.40 -12.71 -1.39
C PRO A 96 0.83 -14.14 -1.31
N ALA A 97 1.34 -15.02 -2.17
CA ALA A 97 0.84 -16.40 -2.30
C ALA A 97 1.56 -17.36 -1.33
N PHE A 98 1.34 -17.22 -0.03
CA PHE A 98 1.99 -18.06 1.00
C PHE A 98 1.61 -19.55 0.96
N ALA A 99 0.59 -19.91 0.20
CA ALA A 99 0.22 -21.29 -0.09
C ALA A 99 0.46 -21.66 -1.58
N MET A 100 1.57 -21.18 -2.16
CA MET A 100 1.85 -21.29 -3.60
C MET A 100 1.77 -22.74 -4.11
N GLY A 101 2.27 -23.71 -3.35
CA GLY A 101 2.19 -25.13 -3.75
C GLY A 101 0.76 -25.65 -3.86
N ASP A 102 -0.16 -25.14 -3.04
CA ASP A 102 -1.58 -25.52 -3.14
C ASP A 102 -2.24 -24.82 -4.32
N THR A 103 -1.95 -23.55 -4.55
CA THR A 103 -2.40 -22.80 -5.74
C THR A 103 -1.95 -23.50 -7.03
N MET A 104 -0.69 -23.95 -7.12
CA MET A 104 -0.15 -24.65 -8.27
C MET A 104 -0.78 -26.04 -8.49
N SER A 105 -1.36 -26.64 -7.47
CA SER A 105 -1.98 -27.97 -7.59
C SER A 105 -3.14 -27.99 -8.59
N SER A 106 -3.81 -26.88 -8.80
CA SER A 106 -4.86 -26.70 -9.82
C SER A 106 -4.31 -26.41 -11.23
N MET A 107 -3.00 -26.16 -11.36
CA MET A 107 -2.34 -25.70 -12.58
C MET A 107 -1.36 -26.74 -13.14
N THR A 108 -1.55 -28.05 -12.82
CA THR A 108 -0.67 -29.10 -13.30
C THR A 108 -0.66 -29.20 -14.83
N GLY A 109 0.51 -29.49 -15.41
CA GLY A 109 0.69 -29.60 -16.85
C GLY A 109 1.45 -28.42 -17.44
N HIS A 110 1.29 -28.23 -18.73
CA HIS A 110 1.93 -27.18 -19.50
C HIS A 110 1.32 -25.83 -19.19
N GLN A 111 2.18 -24.85 -18.89
CA GLN A 111 1.81 -23.46 -18.62
C GLN A 111 2.68 -22.51 -19.44
N GLU A 112 2.09 -21.48 -20.03
CA GLU A 112 2.79 -20.47 -20.81
C GLU A 112 3.08 -19.24 -19.96
N PHE A 113 4.28 -18.63 -20.13
CA PHE A 113 4.59 -17.35 -19.53
C PHE A 113 3.77 -16.22 -20.16
N GLN A 114 3.19 -15.36 -19.33
CA GLN A 114 2.35 -14.23 -19.78
C GLN A 114 3.17 -13.08 -20.37
N ASN A 115 4.46 -13.02 -20.04
CA ASN A 115 5.38 -11.98 -20.48
C ASN A 115 6.66 -12.61 -21.01
N PRO A 116 7.33 -11.98 -22.01
CA PRO A 116 8.63 -12.44 -22.49
C PRO A 116 9.65 -12.50 -21.36
N ARG A 117 10.50 -13.53 -21.39
CA ARG A 117 11.62 -13.69 -20.47
C ARG A 117 12.93 -13.38 -21.18
N LYS A 118 13.93 -12.88 -20.45
CA LYS A 118 15.29 -12.62 -20.98
C LYS A 118 15.99 -13.88 -21.43
N ASP A 119 15.72 -15.03 -20.76
CA ASP A 119 16.25 -16.33 -21.09
C ASP A 119 15.61 -17.01 -22.32
N GLY A 120 14.54 -16.41 -22.85
CA GLY A 120 13.80 -16.89 -24.02
C GLY A 120 12.86 -18.09 -23.74
N VAL A 121 12.76 -18.52 -22.49
CA VAL A 121 11.84 -19.60 -22.09
C VAL A 121 10.40 -19.11 -22.20
N GLN A 122 9.56 -19.85 -22.92
CA GLN A 122 8.17 -19.46 -23.22
C GLN A 122 7.15 -20.19 -22.34
N ASP A 123 7.52 -21.33 -21.80
CA ASP A 123 6.62 -22.20 -21.05
C ASP A 123 7.34 -23.00 -19.96
N LEU A 124 6.56 -23.59 -19.08
CA LEU A 124 7.06 -24.52 -18.06
C LEU A 124 6.07 -25.68 -17.86
N MET A 125 6.57 -26.79 -17.38
CA MET A 125 5.77 -27.94 -16.98
C MET A 125 5.59 -27.93 -15.46
N VAL A 126 4.37 -27.71 -15.00
CA VAL A 126 4.01 -27.83 -13.57
C VAL A 126 3.83 -29.29 -13.23
N THR A 127 4.83 -29.86 -12.58
CA THR A 127 4.87 -31.27 -12.15
C THR A 127 4.50 -31.40 -10.68
N LYS A 128 4.16 -32.63 -10.26
CA LYS A 128 3.97 -32.94 -8.82
C LYS A 128 5.24 -32.71 -8.01
N GLY A 129 6.44 -32.89 -8.62
CA GLY A 129 7.71 -32.58 -7.99
C GLY A 129 7.84 -31.08 -7.70
N LEU A 130 7.60 -30.22 -8.70
CA LEU A 130 7.62 -28.78 -8.55
C LEU A 130 6.61 -28.28 -7.50
N ILE A 131 5.40 -28.81 -7.50
CA ILE A 131 4.37 -28.50 -6.49
C ILE A 131 4.88 -28.83 -5.08
N LYS A 132 5.55 -29.96 -4.91
CA LYS A 132 6.13 -30.35 -3.63
C LYS A 132 7.23 -29.36 -3.20
N GLU A 133 8.13 -28.99 -4.11
CA GLU A 133 9.18 -27.99 -3.82
C GLU A 133 8.58 -26.67 -3.33
N TYR A 134 7.48 -26.20 -3.96
CA TYR A 134 6.78 -25.00 -3.51
C TYR A 134 6.07 -25.18 -2.16
N LYS A 135 5.53 -26.37 -1.86
CA LYS A 135 5.02 -26.66 -0.51
C LYS A 135 6.10 -26.66 0.55
N ASP A 136 7.27 -27.20 0.20
CA ASP A 136 8.40 -27.25 1.12
C ASP A 136 8.95 -25.83 1.39
N ILE A 137 9.17 -24.99 0.37
CA ILE A 137 9.70 -23.63 0.55
C ILE A 137 8.74 -22.70 1.32
N THR A 138 7.43 -22.84 1.14
CA THR A 138 6.44 -22.02 1.85
C THR A 138 6.45 -22.25 3.37
N THR A 139 6.98 -23.37 3.83
CA THR A 139 7.17 -23.61 5.28
C THR A 139 8.21 -22.69 5.93
N LEU A 140 9.03 -22.04 5.12
CA LEU A 140 10.04 -21.09 5.57
C LEU A 140 9.50 -19.65 5.73
N CYS A 141 8.30 -19.38 5.22
CA CYS A 141 7.65 -18.09 5.42
C CYS A 141 7.42 -17.84 6.92
N PHE A 142 7.53 -16.58 7.30
CA PHE A 142 7.35 -16.09 8.68
C PHE A 142 8.38 -16.63 9.69
N ALA A 143 9.49 -17.17 9.22
CA ALA A 143 10.57 -17.62 10.10
C ALA A 143 11.46 -16.45 10.54
N ASN A 144 11.88 -16.46 11.81
CA ASN A 144 12.85 -15.50 12.38
C ASN A 144 12.45 -14.02 12.28
N ILE A 145 11.16 -13.72 12.43
CA ILE A 145 10.63 -12.35 12.46
C ILE A 145 10.87 -11.76 13.85
N ASP A 146 11.74 -10.76 13.95
CA ASP A 146 11.90 -9.95 15.13
C ASP A 146 11.04 -8.67 15.09
N THR A 147 11.18 -7.81 16.10
CA THR A 147 10.38 -6.58 16.19
C THR A 147 10.71 -5.59 15.07
N GLU A 148 11.97 -5.48 14.67
CA GLU A 148 12.40 -4.58 13.62
C GLU A 148 11.87 -5.03 12.26
N GLU A 149 11.94 -6.33 11.96
CA GLU A 149 11.38 -6.91 10.74
C GLU A 149 9.86 -6.70 10.64
N ARG A 150 9.14 -6.80 11.74
CA ARG A 150 7.68 -6.59 11.76
C ARG A 150 7.26 -5.19 11.31
N GLU A 151 8.04 -4.18 11.60
CA GLU A 151 7.74 -2.79 11.25
C GLU A 151 8.13 -2.43 9.80
N ARG A 152 9.02 -3.22 9.18
CA ARG A 152 9.51 -2.99 7.82
C ARG A 152 8.63 -3.56 6.72
N VAL A 153 7.63 -4.39 7.09
CA VAL A 153 6.84 -5.15 6.10
C VAL A 153 5.41 -4.66 6.03
N TYR A 154 4.98 -4.32 4.83
CA TYR A 154 3.60 -3.94 4.50
C TYR A 154 2.99 -5.00 3.59
N GLY A 155 1.77 -5.44 3.90
CA GLY A 155 0.98 -6.35 3.07
C GLY A 155 -0.23 -5.63 2.50
N LEU A 156 -0.40 -5.66 1.19
CA LEU A 156 -1.56 -5.14 0.47
C LEU A 156 -2.37 -6.31 -0.09
N PHE A 157 -3.66 -6.35 0.24
CA PHE A 157 -4.55 -7.48 -0.08
C PHE A 157 -5.80 -7.01 -0.79
N GLY A 158 -6.08 -7.58 -1.98
CA GLY A 158 -7.34 -7.30 -2.69
C GLY A 158 -8.53 -7.93 -1.98
N ASP A 159 -9.56 -7.15 -1.69
CA ASP A 159 -10.80 -7.60 -1.05
C ASP A 159 -11.63 -8.55 -1.93
N ASN A 160 -11.42 -8.49 -3.26
CA ASN A 160 -12.05 -9.35 -4.25
C ASN A 160 -11.02 -10.25 -4.99
N ASP A 161 -9.91 -10.61 -4.35
CA ASP A 161 -8.91 -11.51 -4.94
C ASP A 161 -9.45 -12.95 -5.05
N PRO A 162 -9.64 -13.51 -6.28
CA PRO A 162 -10.15 -14.88 -6.44
C PRO A 162 -9.08 -15.97 -6.25
N VAL A 163 -7.82 -15.60 -6.06
CA VAL A 163 -6.67 -16.52 -6.09
C VAL A 163 -6.05 -16.72 -4.71
N VAL A 164 -5.88 -15.62 -3.96
CA VAL A 164 -5.11 -15.60 -2.72
C VAL A 164 -5.92 -14.98 -1.58
N HIS A 165 -5.99 -15.66 -0.44
CA HIS A 165 -6.69 -15.21 0.76
C HIS A 165 -5.79 -15.36 1.98
N THR A 166 -4.73 -14.55 2.05
CA THR A 166 -3.67 -14.68 3.06
C THR A 166 -3.57 -13.49 4.01
N PHE A 167 -4.56 -12.59 4.01
CA PHE A 167 -4.61 -11.43 4.90
C PHE A 167 -4.52 -11.82 6.37
N ASP A 168 -5.38 -12.73 6.84
CA ASP A 168 -5.42 -13.14 8.25
C ASP A 168 -4.12 -13.84 8.68
N LEU A 169 -3.52 -14.63 7.80
CA LEU A 169 -2.23 -15.25 8.03
C LEU A 169 -1.12 -14.20 8.17
N PHE A 170 -1.06 -13.24 7.24
CA PHE A 170 -0.08 -12.16 7.28
C PHE A 170 -0.23 -11.31 8.56
N ARG A 171 -1.46 -10.94 8.92
CA ARG A 171 -1.76 -10.11 10.10
C ARG A 171 -1.34 -10.75 11.43
N GLN A 172 -1.26 -12.07 11.51
CA GLN A 172 -0.75 -12.76 12.69
C GLN A 172 0.74 -12.48 12.96
N HIS A 173 1.50 -12.15 11.90
CA HIS A 173 2.94 -11.94 11.94
C HIS A 173 3.34 -10.47 11.81
N TYR A 174 2.63 -9.71 10.98
CA TYR A 174 2.94 -8.31 10.64
C TYR A 174 1.76 -7.38 10.92
N PRO A 175 1.98 -6.22 11.56
CA PRO A 175 0.89 -5.30 11.89
C PRO A 175 0.35 -4.53 10.68
N ASN A 176 1.18 -4.30 9.64
CA ASN A 176 0.84 -3.45 8.52
C ASN A 176 0.14 -4.24 7.39
N ALA A 177 -1.02 -4.82 7.71
CA ALA A 177 -1.88 -5.53 6.78
C ALA A 177 -3.01 -4.61 6.32
N ILE A 178 -3.11 -4.35 5.01
CA ILE A 178 -4.00 -3.34 4.42
C ILE A 178 -4.83 -3.97 3.31
N TYR A 179 -6.15 -3.82 3.36
CA TYR A 179 -7.02 -4.16 2.25
C TYR A 179 -7.04 -3.05 1.20
N PHE A 180 -7.20 -3.43 -0.06
CA PHE A 180 -7.52 -2.51 -1.14
C PHE A 180 -8.71 -3.03 -1.97
N HIS A 181 -9.47 -2.11 -2.55
CA HIS A 181 -10.57 -2.45 -3.44
C HIS A 181 -10.02 -2.92 -4.78
N GLY A 182 -9.95 -4.23 -4.95
CA GLY A 182 -9.42 -4.81 -6.17
C GLY A 182 -9.25 -6.32 -6.10
N GLU A 183 -8.78 -6.84 -7.22
CA GLU A 183 -8.55 -8.26 -7.44
C GLU A 183 -7.07 -8.63 -7.25
N HIS A 184 -6.66 -9.80 -7.78
CA HIS A 184 -5.31 -10.33 -7.64
C HIS A 184 -4.21 -9.47 -8.29
N ARG A 185 -4.52 -8.76 -9.37
CA ARG A 185 -3.53 -8.02 -10.15
C ARG A 185 -3.32 -6.61 -9.62
N LEU A 186 -2.06 -6.22 -9.49
CA LEU A 186 -1.68 -4.84 -9.24
C LEU A 186 -1.85 -4.03 -10.54
N ILE A 187 -2.95 -3.29 -10.64
CA ILE A 187 -3.25 -2.38 -11.75
C ILE A 187 -2.94 -0.93 -11.36
N ASP A 188 -2.84 -0.03 -12.35
CA ASP A 188 -2.48 1.39 -12.15
C ASP A 188 -3.30 2.08 -11.06
N LYS A 189 -4.62 1.87 -11.03
CA LYS A 189 -5.50 2.45 -10.02
C LYS A 189 -5.14 1.98 -8.61
N VAL A 190 -4.90 0.68 -8.43
CA VAL A 190 -4.49 0.10 -7.13
C VAL A 190 -3.11 0.63 -6.73
N ALA A 191 -2.19 0.72 -7.69
CA ALA A 191 -0.86 1.27 -7.42
C ALA A 191 -0.95 2.72 -6.92
N LEU A 192 -1.71 3.58 -7.59
CA LEU A 192 -1.84 4.99 -7.22
C LEU A 192 -2.46 5.19 -5.83
N HIS A 193 -3.55 4.48 -5.53
CA HIS A 193 -4.31 4.71 -4.30
C HIS A 193 -3.79 3.93 -3.09
N TYR A 194 -3.08 2.82 -3.30
CA TYR A 194 -2.70 1.93 -2.20
C TYR A 194 -1.20 1.66 -2.12
N LEU A 195 -0.50 1.47 -3.23
CA LEU A 195 0.93 1.18 -3.21
C LEU A 195 1.77 2.45 -3.04
N ILE A 196 1.50 3.50 -3.83
CA ILE A 196 2.26 4.77 -3.77
C ILE A 196 2.26 5.39 -2.37
N PRO A 197 1.12 5.50 -1.66
CA PRO A 197 1.12 6.02 -0.29
C PRO A 197 2.01 5.23 0.69
N VAL A 198 2.05 3.90 0.56
CA VAL A 198 2.94 3.07 1.40
C VAL A 198 4.40 3.30 1.04
N ILE A 199 4.74 3.40 -0.26
CA ILE A 199 6.09 3.77 -0.69
C ILE A 199 6.48 5.14 -0.13
N GLN A 200 5.55 6.09 -0.10
CA GLN A 200 5.78 7.43 0.46
C GLN A 200 6.09 7.38 1.95
N TRP A 201 5.36 6.59 2.74
CA TRP A 201 5.67 6.40 4.16
C TRP A 201 7.06 5.82 4.39
N ILE A 202 7.45 4.83 3.57
CA ILE A 202 8.78 4.23 3.62
C ILE A 202 9.85 5.25 3.25
N ASP A 203 9.65 5.99 2.16
CA ASP A 203 10.59 7.01 1.68
C ASP A 203 10.77 8.15 2.69
N ASP A 204 9.66 8.66 3.26
CA ASP A 204 9.69 9.68 4.32
C ASP A 204 10.45 9.18 5.56
N ARG A 205 10.18 7.96 6.02
CA ARG A 205 10.88 7.34 7.15
C ARG A 205 12.38 7.22 6.89
N GLN A 206 12.78 6.72 5.71
CA GLN A 206 14.18 6.57 5.33
C GLN A 206 14.91 7.91 5.21
N ASN A 207 14.21 8.96 4.79
CA ASN A 207 14.77 10.31 4.64
C ASN A 207 14.70 11.13 5.93
N GLY A 208 14.02 10.65 6.98
CA GLY A 208 13.71 11.42 8.18
C GLY A 208 12.80 12.63 7.89
N THR A 209 11.94 12.52 6.88
CA THR A 209 11.00 13.57 6.50
C THR A 209 9.81 13.58 7.45
N GLU A 210 9.61 14.69 8.16
CA GLU A 210 8.40 14.95 8.94
C GLU A 210 7.44 15.81 8.13
N ARG A 211 6.19 15.36 8.00
CA ARG A 211 5.14 16.11 7.32
C ARG A 211 4.23 16.77 8.34
N PRO A 212 3.75 17.99 8.07
CA PRO A 212 2.72 18.62 8.90
C PRO A 212 1.48 17.73 8.99
N ILE A 213 0.82 17.75 10.15
CA ILE A 213 -0.32 16.87 10.45
C ILE A 213 -1.63 17.60 10.18
N VAL A 214 -2.52 16.97 9.43
CA VAL A 214 -3.90 17.41 9.23
C VAL A 214 -4.88 16.38 9.81
N TYR A 215 -5.73 16.83 10.70
CA TYR A 215 -6.86 16.07 11.21
C TYR A 215 -8.12 16.41 10.44
N LEU A 216 -8.87 15.37 10.04
CA LEU A 216 -10.19 15.47 9.42
C LEU A 216 -11.23 14.90 10.38
N HIS A 217 -12.12 15.72 10.90
CA HIS A 217 -13.21 15.18 11.70
C HIS A 217 -14.18 14.39 10.81
N PHE A 218 -14.58 13.22 11.27
CA PHE A 218 -15.42 12.30 10.49
C PHE A 218 -16.71 12.95 9.98
N ASP A 219 -17.35 13.81 10.81
CA ASP A 219 -18.58 14.54 10.42
C ASP A 219 -18.36 15.55 9.26
N ALA A 220 -17.12 15.90 8.91
CA ALA A 220 -16.82 16.75 7.76
C ALA A 220 -16.73 15.98 6.44
N LEU A 221 -16.75 14.64 6.48
CA LEU A 221 -16.46 13.79 5.32
C LEU A 221 -17.72 13.34 4.58
N HIS A 222 -18.87 13.29 5.24
CA HIS A 222 -20.10 12.73 4.71
C HIS A 222 -21.32 13.60 5.00
N ASP A 223 -22.38 13.38 4.24
CA ASP A 223 -23.70 13.98 4.48
C ASP A 223 -24.48 13.21 5.58
N SER A 224 -25.68 13.69 5.89
CA SER A 224 -26.58 13.07 6.88
C SER A 224 -27.04 11.65 6.52
N PHE A 225 -26.77 11.18 5.32
CA PHE A 225 -27.09 9.84 4.83
C PHE A 225 -25.83 8.95 4.75
N GLY A 226 -24.69 9.42 5.24
CA GLY A 226 -23.43 8.70 5.21
C GLY A 226 -22.75 8.66 3.84
N LYS A 227 -23.19 9.47 2.87
CA LYS A 227 -22.53 9.55 1.56
C LYS A 227 -21.37 10.54 1.60
N PRO A 228 -20.24 10.22 0.96
CA PRO A 228 -19.13 11.14 0.85
C PRO A 228 -19.55 12.49 0.25
N LEU A 229 -19.09 13.58 0.83
CA LEU A 229 -19.33 14.93 0.32
C LEU A 229 -18.60 15.15 -1.02
N SER A 230 -19.19 16.03 -1.85
CA SER A 230 -18.57 16.42 -3.12
C SER A 230 -17.16 16.98 -2.89
N SER A 231 -16.22 16.62 -3.77
CA SER A 231 -14.81 17.05 -3.76
C SER A 231 -13.98 16.60 -2.53
N MET A 232 -14.57 15.86 -1.58
CA MET A 232 -13.87 15.35 -0.41
C MET A 232 -12.68 14.46 -0.80
N HIS A 233 -12.87 13.54 -1.76
CA HIS A 233 -11.79 12.68 -2.25
C HIS A 233 -10.64 13.48 -2.87
N LYS A 234 -10.97 14.49 -3.68
CA LYS A 234 -9.97 15.37 -4.31
C LYS A 234 -9.17 16.14 -3.25
N ALA A 235 -9.85 16.64 -2.20
CA ALA A 235 -9.19 17.32 -1.09
C ALA A 235 -8.28 16.34 -0.32
N TYR A 236 -8.74 15.15 -0.04
CA TYR A 236 -7.96 14.13 0.66
C TYR A 236 -6.70 13.74 -0.12
N GLU A 237 -6.81 13.50 -1.43
CA GLU A 237 -5.66 13.21 -2.29
C GLU A 237 -4.64 14.37 -2.32
N LEU A 238 -5.11 15.62 -2.40
CA LEU A 238 -4.25 16.80 -2.33
C LEU A 238 -3.50 16.87 -0.99
N LEU A 239 -4.20 16.65 0.12
CA LEU A 239 -3.59 16.67 1.45
C LEU A 239 -2.53 15.59 1.60
N LEU A 240 -2.76 14.38 1.10
CA LEU A 240 -1.80 13.28 1.17
C LEU A 240 -0.47 13.56 0.44
N GLU A 241 -0.45 14.48 -0.51
CA GLU A 241 0.80 14.82 -1.23
C GLU A 241 1.80 15.56 -0.32
N HIS A 242 1.32 16.32 0.66
CA HIS A 242 2.14 17.23 1.46
C HIS A 242 2.01 17.05 2.98
N TYR A 243 0.97 16.37 3.45
CA TYR A 243 0.62 16.27 4.86
C TYR A 243 0.49 14.81 5.29
N GLN A 244 0.62 14.60 6.60
CA GLN A 244 0.21 13.36 7.25
C GLN A 244 -1.24 13.53 7.70
N VAL A 245 -2.15 12.77 7.13
CA VAL A 245 -3.60 12.94 7.31
C VAL A 245 -4.16 11.88 8.23
N TYR A 246 -4.88 12.30 9.26
CA TYR A 246 -5.62 11.42 10.17
C TYR A 246 -7.10 11.77 10.18
N ILE A 247 -7.95 10.75 10.27
CA ILE A 247 -9.39 10.91 10.49
C ILE A 247 -9.64 10.83 11.99
N VAL A 248 -10.41 11.77 12.51
CA VAL A 248 -10.77 11.81 13.93
C VAL A 248 -12.27 11.59 14.07
N ALA A 249 -12.66 10.62 14.88
CA ALA A 249 -14.05 10.32 15.18
C ALA A 249 -14.29 10.20 16.69
N PRO A 250 -15.48 10.61 17.20
CA PRO A 250 -15.81 10.46 18.60
C PRO A 250 -16.09 9.00 18.96
N VAL A 251 -16.07 8.70 20.26
CA VAL A 251 -16.50 7.40 20.79
C VAL A 251 -17.84 7.61 21.54
N PRO A 252 -18.98 7.34 20.91
CA PRO A 252 -20.27 7.50 21.58
C PRO A 252 -20.49 6.43 22.65
N THR A 253 -21.04 6.82 23.79
CA THR A 253 -21.24 5.92 24.93
C THR A 253 -22.34 4.88 24.71
N ASN A 254 -23.25 5.15 23.77
CA ASN A 254 -24.47 4.33 23.55
C ASN A 254 -24.44 3.51 22.26
N ASN A 255 -23.39 3.63 21.45
CA ASN A 255 -23.24 2.87 20.22
C ASN A 255 -21.83 2.26 20.13
N HIS A 256 -21.70 1.05 20.61
CA HIS A 256 -20.40 0.33 20.57
C HIS A 256 -19.99 -0.11 19.16
N ALA A 257 -20.95 -0.22 18.23
CA ALA A 257 -20.66 -0.55 16.83
C ALA A 257 -20.14 0.65 16.02
N TYR A 258 -20.25 1.87 16.55
CA TYR A 258 -19.90 3.09 15.82
C TYR A 258 -18.44 3.11 15.33
N THR A 259 -17.51 2.64 16.14
CA THR A 259 -16.08 2.60 15.75
C THR A 259 -15.85 1.64 14.58
N GLU A 260 -16.56 0.52 14.55
CA GLU A 260 -16.54 -0.44 13.44
C GLU A 260 -17.21 0.16 12.18
N GLU A 261 -18.32 0.86 12.34
CA GLU A 261 -19.00 1.57 11.25
C GLU A 261 -18.11 2.64 10.62
N VAL A 262 -17.41 3.45 11.43
CA VAL A 262 -16.47 4.48 10.94
C VAL A 262 -15.27 3.84 10.25
N GLN A 263 -14.70 2.77 10.80
CA GLN A 263 -13.60 2.06 10.15
C GLN A 263 -14.03 1.50 8.79
N HIS A 264 -15.17 0.81 8.75
CA HIS A 264 -15.70 0.26 7.51
C HIS A 264 -15.96 1.35 6.46
N TRP A 265 -16.59 2.47 6.87
CA TRP A 265 -16.81 3.61 6.00
C TRP A 265 -15.50 4.19 5.44
N THR A 266 -14.48 4.34 6.29
CA THR A 266 -13.17 4.86 5.87
C THR A 266 -12.46 3.92 4.91
N GLU A 267 -12.51 2.63 5.16
CA GLU A 267 -11.94 1.61 4.27
C GLU A 267 -12.66 1.57 2.91
N GLU A 268 -13.98 1.78 2.90
CA GLU A 268 -14.79 1.79 1.69
C GLU A 268 -14.51 3.02 0.81
N PHE A 269 -14.33 4.19 1.41
CA PHE A 269 -14.31 5.45 0.66
C PHE A 269 -12.93 6.09 0.54
N PHE A 270 -11.92 5.64 1.27
CA PHE A 270 -10.58 6.21 1.22
C PHE A 270 -9.53 5.24 0.69
N SER A 271 -8.33 5.80 0.42
CA SER A 271 -7.14 5.04 0.04
C SER A 271 -6.38 4.51 1.27
N THR A 272 -5.27 3.82 1.03
CA THR A 272 -4.40 3.21 2.05
C THR A 272 -4.10 4.09 3.26
N PRO A 273 -3.77 5.39 3.16
CA PRO A 273 -3.45 6.18 4.33
C PRO A 273 -4.56 6.25 5.38
N ALA A 274 -5.82 6.20 4.96
CA ALA A 274 -6.94 6.19 5.92
C ALA A 274 -7.04 4.89 6.71
N TYR A 275 -6.59 3.76 6.18
CA TYR A 275 -6.71 2.43 6.79
C TYR A 275 -5.95 2.42 8.09
N ASN A 276 -5.18 2.82 8.66
CA ASN A 276 -4.57 2.80 10.01
C ASN A 276 -4.38 4.22 10.58
N HIS A 277 -5.09 5.20 9.99
CA HIS A 277 -4.98 6.60 10.36
C HIS A 277 -6.32 7.15 10.89
N VAL A 278 -7.10 6.30 11.57
CA VAL A 278 -8.31 6.72 12.27
C VAL A 278 -8.03 6.79 13.77
N ILE A 279 -8.30 7.94 14.35
CA ILE A 279 -8.16 8.20 15.79
C ILE A 279 -9.56 8.31 16.40
N PHE A 280 -9.87 7.42 17.31
CA PHE A 280 -11.11 7.48 18.08
C PHE A 280 -10.88 8.19 19.43
N THR A 281 -11.45 9.37 19.59
CA THR A 281 -11.27 10.14 20.82
C THR A 281 -12.42 11.12 21.06
N ASN A 282 -12.75 11.35 22.36
CA ASN A 282 -13.58 12.45 22.82
C ASN A 282 -12.74 13.58 23.42
N GLN A 283 -11.41 13.50 23.32
CA GLN A 283 -10.44 14.39 23.93
C GLN A 283 -9.60 15.08 22.84
N ASN A 284 -10.25 15.87 21.98
CA ASN A 284 -9.57 16.52 20.86
C ASN A 284 -8.47 17.52 21.30
N ASN A 285 -8.54 17.99 22.55
CA ASN A 285 -7.49 18.81 23.18
C ASN A 285 -6.15 18.08 23.41
N LEU A 286 -6.12 16.78 23.29
CA LEU A 286 -4.88 15.98 23.35
C LEU A 286 -4.24 15.76 21.99
N LEU A 287 -4.89 16.19 20.90
CA LEU A 287 -4.34 16.09 19.54
C LEU A 287 -3.34 17.22 19.29
N TYR A 288 -2.15 16.84 18.87
CA TYR A 288 -1.10 17.77 18.45
C TYR A 288 -0.94 17.70 16.93
N GLY A 289 -1.10 18.81 16.24
CA GLY A 289 -1.02 18.85 14.79
C GLY A 289 -1.10 20.27 14.26
N ASP A 290 -1.00 20.43 12.95
CA ASP A 290 -0.93 21.75 12.31
C ASP A 290 -2.31 22.27 11.91
N TYR A 291 -3.18 21.39 11.42
CA TYR A 291 -4.52 21.74 10.97
C TYR A 291 -5.56 20.74 11.49
N PHE A 292 -6.74 21.27 11.83
CA PHE A 292 -7.92 20.46 12.18
C PHE A 292 -9.15 20.96 11.42
N ILE A 293 -9.64 20.16 10.50
CA ILE A 293 -10.84 20.44 9.70
C ILE A 293 -12.02 19.80 10.40
N ASP A 294 -12.89 20.61 11.00
CA ASP A 294 -14.01 20.16 11.83
C ASP A 294 -15.21 21.08 11.64
N PRO A 295 -16.45 20.55 11.55
CA PRO A 295 -17.67 21.37 11.60
C PRO A 295 -17.84 22.14 12.90
N LYS A 296 -17.22 21.68 13.99
CA LYS A 296 -17.26 22.31 15.31
C LYS A 296 -15.88 22.76 15.73
N PRO A 297 -15.60 24.07 15.77
CA PRO A 297 -14.31 24.59 16.19
C PRO A 297 -13.88 24.10 17.58
N HIS A 298 -12.62 23.69 17.71
CA HIS A 298 -12.02 23.30 18.98
C HIS A 298 -11.03 24.37 19.44
N PRO A 299 -11.44 25.26 20.37
CA PRO A 299 -10.62 26.38 20.79
C PRO A 299 -9.33 25.96 21.51
N ASP A 300 -9.28 24.73 22.04
CA ASP A 300 -8.12 24.18 22.75
C ASP A 300 -7.14 23.44 21.83
N PHE A 301 -7.42 23.34 20.53
CA PHE A 301 -6.49 22.76 19.58
C PHE A 301 -5.32 23.73 19.32
N MET A 302 -4.09 23.24 19.45
CA MET A 302 -2.88 24.09 19.38
C MET A 302 -2.50 24.54 17.97
N GLY A 303 -3.05 23.91 16.93
CA GLY A 303 -2.84 24.27 15.52
C GLY A 303 -3.95 25.18 14.97
N THR A 304 -4.07 25.21 13.66
CA THR A 304 -5.09 25.99 12.94
C THR A 304 -6.36 25.15 12.78
N THR A 305 -7.48 25.65 13.33
CA THR A 305 -8.80 25.03 13.10
C THR A 305 -9.44 25.62 11.85
N ILE A 306 -9.87 24.74 10.94
CA ILE A 306 -10.66 25.07 9.76
C ILE A 306 -12.11 24.69 10.06
N ALA A 307 -12.96 25.71 10.27
CA ALA A 307 -14.38 25.51 10.59
C ALA A 307 -15.16 25.11 9.34
N PHE A 308 -15.25 23.82 9.07
CA PHE A 308 -15.97 23.28 7.91
C PHE A 308 -17.46 23.58 7.97
N GLY A 309 -18.07 24.04 6.87
CA GLY A 309 -19.46 24.48 6.82
C GLY A 309 -19.66 25.95 7.21
N SER A 310 -18.60 26.69 7.58
CA SER A 310 -18.63 28.15 7.77
C SER A 310 -18.76 28.90 6.44
N ASP A 311 -18.93 30.22 6.51
CA ASP A 311 -18.97 31.06 5.29
C ASP A 311 -17.64 31.06 4.52
N GLU A 312 -16.52 30.83 5.20
CA GLU A 312 -15.17 30.79 4.61
C GLU A 312 -14.83 29.40 4.02
N PHE A 313 -15.24 28.32 4.69
CA PHE A 313 -14.96 26.94 4.29
C PHE A 313 -16.28 26.15 4.16
N LYS A 314 -17.12 26.59 3.26
CA LYS A 314 -18.48 26.07 3.11
C LYS A 314 -18.53 24.66 2.55
N THR A 315 -17.59 24.36 1.67
CA THR A 315 -17.43 23.06 0.98
C THR A 315 -15.95 22.65 0.95
N TRP A 316 -15.69 21.45 0.46
CA TRP A 316 -14.32 20.99 0.25
C TRP A 316 -13.54 21.75 -0.84
N GLU A 317 -14.22 22.46 -1.74
CA GLU A 317 -13.55 23.30 -2.77
C GLU A 317 -12.81 24.50 -2.15
N GLU A 318 -13.36 25.14 -1.12
CA GLU A 318 -12.69 26.21 -0.40
C GLU A 318 -11.49 25.66 0.40
N VAL A 319 -11.63 24.45 0.97
CA VAL A 319 -10.52 23.77 1.66
C VAL A 319 -9.39 23.45 0.69
N ILE A 320 -9.71 22.90 -0.50
CA ILE A 320 -8.74 22.67 -1.57
C ILE A 320 -8.01 23.96 -1.92
N THR A 321 -8.75 25.04 -2.19
CA THR A 321 -8.20 26.33 -2.56
C THR A 321 -7.27 26.88 -1.49
N PHE A 322 -7.60 26.69 -0.21
CA PHE A 322 -6.75 27.11 0.91
C PHE A 322 -5.41 26.36 0.90
N PHE A 323 -5.43 25.03 0.81
CA PHE A 323 -4.20 24.22 0.83
C PHE A 323 -3.36 24.35 -0.45
N GLU A 324 -3.97 24.54 -1.62
CA GLU A 324 -3.25 24.86 -2.86
C GLU A 324 -2.43 26.16 -2.74
N ARG A 325 -2.97 27.16 -2.06
CA ARG A 325 -2.25 28.43 -1.81
C ARG A 325 -1.09 28.25 -0.84
N LEU A 326 -1.19 27.35 0.14
CA LEU A 326 -0.09 27.07 1.07
C LEU A 326 1.03 26.26 0.42
N GLY A 327 0.70 25.31 -0.45
CA GLY A 327 1.69 24.47 -1.17
C GLY A 327 2.42 25.18 -2.31
N GLY A 328 2.01 26.39 -2.69
CA GLY A 328 2.63 27.22 -3.73
C GLY A 328 3.71 28.18 -3.21
N GLN A 329 4.20 28.00 -1.98
CA GLN A 329 5.28 28.82 -1.39
C GLN A 329 6.59 28.06 -1.29
#